data_b41d29cc6bd3b76575026f8ebad5877c
#
_entry.id   b41d29cc6bd3b76575026f8ebad5877c
#
_cell.length_a   1.000
_cell.length_b   1.000
_cell.length_c   1.000
_cell.angle_alpha   90.00
_cell.angle_beta   90.00
_cell.angle_gamma   90.00
#
_symmetry.space_group_name_H-M   'P 1'
#
loop_
_entity.id
_entity.type
_entity.pdbx_description
1 polymer ?
#
loop_
_entity_poly.entity_id
_entity_poly.type
_entity_poly.pdbx_seq_one_letter_code
_entity_poly.pdbx_strand_id
1 'polypeptide(L)'
;MTQVHSDAARRILVVSHTHRDEAVAATIDVVSALRAAGVTPVFEAQDRSEFSPHIAPEQTAELGTDVSVEDLEIAIVLGGDGTILRAAELLRGSECPIVGVNLGHVGFLAEMESYDLATTID
;
A
#
# COMPACT_ATOMS: atom_id res chain seq x y z
N MET A 1 -18.97 14.69 -12.88
CA MET A 1 -18.69 14.33 -12.41
C MET A 1 -18.35 14.30 -11.93
N THR A 2 -18.21 14.28 -11.82
CA THR A 2 -17.86 14.04 -11.19
C THR A 2 -17.59 13.64 -10.74
N GLN A 3 -17.68 13.52 -10.80
CA GLN A 3 -17.39 12.88 -10.18
C GLN A 3 -16.94 12.18 -10.11
N VAL A 4 -17.14 12.36 -10.49
CA VAL A 4 -16.65 11.40 -10.40
C VAL A 4 -15.39 11.05 -10.27
N HIS A 5 -14.85 11.39 -10.54
CA HIS A 5 -13.66 11.16 -10.46
C HIS A 5 -13.00 10.93 -9.30
N SER A 6 -13.36 11.43 -8.56
CA SER A 6 -12.71 11.35 -7.31
C SER A 6 -12.68 9.98 -6.75
N ASP A 7 -13.61 9.17 -7.11
CA ASP A 7 -13.59 7.78 -6.68
C ASP A 7 -12.31 7.11 -7.12
N ALA A 8 -11.89 7.41 -8.32
CA ALA A 8 -10.69 6.82 -8.85
C ALA A 8 -9.45 7.35 -8.16
N ALA A 9 -9.60 8.34 -7.29
CA ALA A 9 -8.46 8.96 -6.65
C ALA A 9 -8.02 8.29 -5.37
N ARG A 10 -8.64 7.20 -4.97
CA ARG A 10 -8.23 6.52 -3.75
C ARG A 10 -6.96 5.73 -4.01
N ARG A 11 -5.88 6.16 -3.41
CA ARG A 11 -4.57 5.57 -3.64
C ARG A 11 -3.84 5.38 -2.32
N ILE A 12 -3.34 4.17 -2.14
CA ILE A 12 -2.62 3.82 -0.91
C ILE A 12 -1.28 3.24 -1.29
N LEU A 13 -0.23 3.80 -0.71
CA LEU A 13 1.13 3.31 -0.93
C LEU A 13 1.35 2.06 -0.10
N VAL A 14 1.97 1.04 -0.71
CA VAL A 14 2.33 -0.18 -0.01
C VAL A 14 3.85 -0.27 -0.01
N VAL A 15 4.45 -0.34 1.17
CA VAL A 15 5.89 -0.50 1.33
C VAL A 15 6.12 -1.81 2.07
N SER A 16 6.86 -2.71 1.46
CA SER A 16 7.00 -4.05 1.98
C SER A 16 8.40 -4.58 1.76
N HIS A 17 8.77 -5.59 2.54
CA HIS A 17 10.05 -6.25 2.40
C HIS A 17 9.92 -7.28 1.28
N THR A 18 10.62 -7.07 0.19
CA THR A 18 10.39 -7.86 -1.02
C THR A 18 11.09 -9.21 -1.00
N HIS A 19 11.94 -9.47 -0.01
CA HIS A 19 12.73 -10.71 0.04
C HIS A 19 12.29 -11.68 1.12
N ARG A 20 11.24 -11.38 1.84
CA ARG A 20 10.73 -12.27 2.89
C ARG A 20 9.40 -12.84 2.44
N ASP A 21 9.30 -14.17 2.50
CA ASP A 21 8.13 -14.86 1.99
C ASP A 21 6.85 -14.41 2.66
N GLU A 22 6.88 -14.24 3.98
CA GLU A 22 5.68 -13.81 4.69
C GLU A 22 5.28 -12.40 4.30
N ALA A 23 6.25 -11.54 4.02
CA ALA A 23 5.94 -10.18 3.58
C ALA A 23 5.35 -10.19 2.18
N VAL A 24 5.87 -11.05 1.31
CA VAL A 24 5.35 -11.17 -0.04
C VAL A 24 3.90 -11.67 0.00
N ALA A 25 3.64 -12.71 0.78
CA ALA A 25 2.29 -13.26 0.88
C ALA A 25 1.31 -12.22 1.44
N ALA A 26 1.73 -11.50 2.48
CA ALA A 26 0.87 -10.48 3.06
C ALA A 26 0.61 -9.34 2.07
N THR A 27 1.62 -8.99 1.28
CA THR A 27 1.47 -7.93 0.29
C THR A 27 0.44 -8.32 -0.77
N ILE A 28 0.48 -9.57 -1.22
CA ILE A 28 -0.49 -10.06 -2.19
C ILE A 28 -1.90 -9.93 -1.63
N ASP A 29 -2.08 -10.32 -0.38
CA ASP A 29 -3.39 -10.24 0.27
C ASP A 29 -3.86 -8.80 0.41
N VAL A 30 -2.95 -7.91 0.79
CA VAL A 30 -3.29 -6.49 0.96
C VAL A 30 -3.70 -5.89 -0.39
N VAL A 31 -2.94 -6.17 -1.44
CA VAL A 31 -3.27 -5.65 -2.76
C VAL A 31 -4.65 -6.13 -3.20
N SER A 32 -4.92 -7.40 -2.97
CA SER A 32 -6.22 -7.97 -3.34
C SER A 32 -7.35 -7.27 -2.59
N ALA A 33 -7.16 -7.05 -1.29
CA ALA A 33 -8.19 -6.38 -0.48
C ALA A 33 -8.39 -4.93 -0.91
N LEU A 34 -7.30 -4.23 -1.19
CA LEU A 34 -7.41 -2.84 -1.64
C LEU A 34 -8.19 -2.74 -2.95
N ARG A 35 -7.84 -3.60 -3.89
CA ARG A 35 -8.52 -3.57 -5.18
C ARG A 35 -9.99 -3.93 -5.07
N ALA A 36 -10.30 -4.88 -4.20
CA ALA A 36 -11.69 -5.25 -3.96
C ALA A 36 -12.49 -4.07 -3.40
N ALA A 37 -11.81 -3.18 -2.69
CA ALA A 37 -12.45 -2.00 -2.10
C ALA A 37 -12.40 -0.78 -3.01
N GLY A 38 -11.91 -0.92 -4.24
CA GLY A 38 -11.85 0.20 -5.17
C GLY A 38 -10.68 1.12 -4.97
N VAL A 39 -9.66 0.68 -4.25
CA VAL A 39 -8.48 1.48 -3.98
C VAL A 39 -7.32 1.00 -4.85
N THR A 40 -6.56 1.94 -5.39
CA THR A 40 -5.41 1.63 -6.22
C THR A 40 -4.18 1.42 -5.34
N PRO A 41 -3.56 0.23 -5.37
CA PRO A 41 -2.30 0.03 -4.65
C PRO A 41 -1.17 0.73 -5.40
N VAL A 42 -0.32 1.45 -4.66
CA VAL A 42 0.79 2.19 -5.24
C VAL A 42 2.09 1.64 -4.67
N PHE A 43 3.08 1.44 -5.53
CA PHE A 43 4.39 0.93 -5.13
C PHE A 43 5.48 1.81 -5.68
N GLU A 44 6.64 1.83 -4.99
CA GLU A 44 7.85 2.34 -5.61
C GLU A 44 8.19 1.53 -6.85
N ALA A 45 8.89 2.14 -7.80
CA ALA A 45 9.25 1.45 -9.04
C ALA A 45 9.96 0.14 -8.78
N GLN A 46 10.93 0.13 -7.87
CA GLN A 46 11.69 -1.07 -7.58
C GLN A 46 10.82 -2.17 -6.99
N ASP A 47 9.98 -1.81 -6.02
CA ASP A 47 9.09 -2.78 -5.39
C ASP A 47 8.09 -3.33 -6.41
N ARG A 48 7.55 -2.47 -7.24
CA ARG A 48 6.59 -2.88 -8.25
C ARG A 48 7.21 -3.91 -9.18
N SER A 49 8.46 -3.67 -9.57
CA SER A 49 9.19 -4.59 -10.42
C SER A 49 9.43 -5.93 -9.71
N GLU A 50 9.82 -5.88 -8.44
CA GLU A 50 10.14 -7.10 -7.70
C GLU A 50 8.91 -7.93 -7.40
N PHE A 51 7.75 -7.30 -7.26
CA PHE A 51 6.51 -8.03 -7.03
C PHE A 51 5.83 -8.48 -8.31
N SER A 52 6.36 -8.10 -9.47
CA SER A 52 5.70 -8.40 -10.74
C SER A 52 5.45 -9.89 -10.96
N PRO A 53 6.28 -10.82 -10.46
CA PRO A 53 5.96 -12.25 -10.62
C PRO A 53 4.72 -12.68 -9.84
N HIS A 54 4.32 -11.90 -8.86
CA HIS A 54 3.20 -12.26 -7.99
C HIS A 54 1.99 -11.35 -8.18
N ILE A 55 2.23 -10.11 -8.57
CA ILE A 55 1.17 -9.10 -8.68
C ILE A 55 1.32 -8.43 -10.04
N ALA A 56 0.31 -8.56 -10.87
CA ALA A 56 0.36 -7.99 -12.22
C ALA A 56 0.55 -6.47 -12.13
N PRO A 57 1.54 -5.92 -12.84
CA PRO A 57 1.78 -4.47 -12.78
C PRO A 57 0.56 -3.64 -13.15
N GLU A 58 -0.30 -4.14 -14.03
CA GLU A 58 -1.51 -3.42 -14.42
C GLU A 58 -2.46 -3.20 -13.25
N GLN A 59 -2.30 -3.97 -12.19
CA GLN A 59 -3.15 -3.85 -11.02
C GLN A 59 -2.64 -2.85 -10.00
N THR A 60 -1.51 -2.21 -10.28
CA THR A 60 -0.86 -1.29 -9.36
C THR A 60 -0.48 -0.03 -10.10
N ALA A 61 -0.08 0.99 -9.33
CA ALA A 61 0.45 2.23 -9.90
C ALA A 61 1.84 2.46 -9.34
N GLU A 62 2.60 3.28 -10.03
CA GLU A 62 3.99 3.53 -9.66
C GLU A 62 4.11 4.93 -9.05
N LEU A 63 4.69 4.97 -7.86
CA LEU A 63 4.92 6.24 -7.18
C LEU A 63 5.92 7.07 -7.95
N GLY A 64 5.59 8.32 -8.18
CA GLY A 64 6.47 9.23 -8.91
C GLY A 64 6.21 9.29 -10.39
N THR A 65 5.62 8.25 -10.95
CA THR A 65 5.31 8.20 -12.38
C THR A 65 3.81 8.34 -12.61
N ASP A 66 3.04 7.49 -11.94
CA ASP A 66 1.59 7.48 -12.09
C ASP A 66 0.89 8.27 -11.01
N VAL A 67 1.49 8.32 -9.82
CA VAL A 67 0.89 8.92 -8.64
C VAL A 67 1.95 9.72 -7.91
N SER A 68 1.63 10.94 -7.50
CA SER A 68 2.57 11.72 -6.69
C SER A 68 2.28 11.49 -5.21
N VAL A 69 3.26 11.85 -4.37
CA VAL A 69 3.15 11.65 -2.93
C VAL A 69 1.92 12.40 -2.39
N GLU A 70 1.64 13.57 -2.93
CA GLU A 70 0.51 14.37 -2.46
C GLU A 70 -0.84 13.73 -2.72
N ASP A 71 -0.89 12.77 -3.63
CA ASP A 71 -2.13 12.12 -3.98
C ASP A 71 -2.40 10.87 -3.15
N LEU A 72 -1.48 10.51 -2.27
CA LEU A 72 -1.62 9.31 -1.46
C LEU A 72 -2.53 9.58 -0.27
N GLU A 73 -3.41 8.65 0.00
CA GLU A 73 -4.31 8.73 1.14
C GLU A 73 -3.60 8.26 2.41
N ILE A 74 -2.82 7.19 2.31
CA ILE A 74 -2.16 6.59 3.45
C ILE A 74 -1.06 5.68 2.91
N ALA A 75 -0.09 5.34 3.76
CA ALA A 75 0.95 4.38 3.42
C ALA A 75 0.85 3.20 4.38
N ILE A 76 0.78 2.00 3.84
CA ILE A 76 0.76 0.77 4.62
C ILE A 76 2.14 0.14 4.55
N VAL A 77 2.74 -0.10 5.71
CA VAL A 77 4.09 -0.66 5.80
C VAL A 77 4.01 -2.07 6.35
N LEU A 78 4.52 -3.01 5.58
CA LEU A 78 4.50 -4.43 5.93
C LEU A 78 5.92 -4.88 6.22
N GLY A 79 6.29 -4.91 7.48
CA GLY A 79 7.62 -5.30 7.85
C GLY A 79 8.02 -4.72 9.19
N GLY A 80 9.32 -4.49 9.36
CA GLY A 80 9.86 -4.01 10.60
C GLY A 80 10.33 -2.56 10.51
N ASP A 81 11.22 -2.19 11.43
CA ASP A 81 11.67 -0.81 11.57
C ASP A 81 12.32 -0.27 10.31
N GLY A 82 13.11 -1.10 9.63
CA GLY A 82 13.79 -0.64 8.41
C GLY A 82 12.81 -0.28 7.32
N THR A 83 11.72 -1.05 7.22
CA THR A 83 10.70 -0.78 6.21
C THR A 83 9.94 0.50 6.55
N ILE A 84 9.67 0.71 7.84
CA ILE A 84 9.01 1.94 8.28
C ILE A 84 9.88 3.14 7.98
N LEU A 85 11.19 3.04 8.23
CA LEU A 85 12.10 4.14 7.94
C LEU A 85 12.14 4.45 6.45
N ARG A 86 12.10 3.43 5.61
CA ARG A 86 12.07 3.65 4.17
C ARG A 86 10.81 4.39 3.76
N ALA A 87 9.67 4.01 4.34
CA ALA A 87 8.42 4.70 4.04
C ALA A 87 8.49 6.16 4.46
N ALA A 88 9.06 6.41 5.64
CA ALA A 88 9.18 7.79 6.12
C ALA A 88 10.06 8.62 5.19
N GLU A 89 11.12 8.03 4.64
CA GLU A 89 11.96 8.73 3.68
C GLU A 89 11.20 9.07 2.40
N LEU A 90 10.43 8.11 1.91
CA LEU A 90 9.64 8.33 0.69
C LEU A 90 8.61 9.42 0.86
N LEU A 91 8.09 9.57 2.07
CA LEU A 91 7.00 10.51 2.33
C LEU A 91 7.48 11.78 3.01
N ARG A 92 8.78 11.99 3.04
CA ARG A 92 9.34 13.16 3.71
C ARG A 92 8.72 14.43 3.11
N GLY A 93 8.28 15.31 3.99
CA GLY A 93 7.67 16.57 3.56
C GLY A 93 6.21 16.47 3.24
N SER A 94 5.62 15.28 3.26
CA SER A 94 4.20 15.12 3.01
C SER A 94 3.48 14.89 4.34
N GLU A 95 2.15 15.02 4.30
CA GLU A 95 1.33 14.76 5.48
C GLU A 95 0.68 13.38 5.43
N CYS A 96 1.13 12.52 4.54
CA CYS A 96 0.55 11.20 4.36
C CYS A 96 0.79 10.35 5.61
N PRO A 97 -0.26 9.82 6.23
CA PRO A 97 -0.08 8.97 7.43
C PRO A 97 0.55 7.64 7.06
N ILE A 98 1.27 7.07 8.01
CA ILE A 98 1.90 5.77 7.83
C ILE A 98 1.31 4.81 8.84
N VAL A 99 0.87 3.64 8.36
CA VAL A 99 0.35 2.58 9.21
C VAL A 99 1.29 1.40 9.11
N GLY A 100 1.94 1.06 10.22
CA GLY A 100 2.82 -0.09 10.27
C GLY A 100 2.06 -1.33 10.69
N VAL A 101 2.34 -2.45 10.04
CA VAL A 101 1.69 -3.71 10.35
C VAL A 101 2.74 -4.74 10.69
N ASN A 102 2.55 -5.40 11.83
CA ASN A 102 3.48 -6.40 12.32
C ASN A 102 3.16 -7.75 11.68
N LEU A 103 4.07 -8.24 10.87
CA LEU A 103 3.84 -9.47 10.11
C LEU A 103 3.84 -10.72 10.96
N GLY A 104 4.39 -10.68 12.15
CA GLY A 104 4.40 -11.84 13.00
C GLY A 104 3.11 -12.10 13.74
N HIS A 105 2.14 -11.25 13.59
CA HIS A 105 0.90 -11.33 14.35
C HIS A 105 -0.13 -12.22 13.69
N VAL A 106 -0.69 -13.14 14.45
CA VAL A 106 -1.84 -13.92 13.99
C VAL A 106 -3.02 -12.96 13.86
N GLY A 107 -3.73 -13.07 12.76
CA GLY A 107 -4.87 -12.20 12.54
C GLY A 107 -4.53 -10.85 11.95
N PHE A 108 -3.30 -10.71 11.52
CA PHE A 108 -2.82 -9.47 10.93
C PHE A 108 -3.77 -8.90 9.87
N LEU A 109 -4.20 -9.74 8.96
CA LEU A 109 -5.04 -9.28 7.86
C LEU A 109 -6.41 -8.83 8.35
N ALA A 110 -6.96 -9.54 9.33
CA ALA A 110 -8.24 -9.16 9.90
C ALA A 110 -8.14 -7.81 10.60
N GLU A 111 -7.05 -7.57 11.32
CA GLU A 111 -6.83 -6.28 11.96
C GLU A 111 -6.76 -5.17 10.93
N MET A 112 -6.05 -5.43 9.86
CA MET A 112 -5.91 -4.45 8.80
C MET A 112 -7.26 -4.11 8.19
N GLU A 113 -8.04 -5.12 7.90
CA GLU A 113 -9.35 -4.89 7.30
C GLU A 113 -10.26 -4.10 8.21
N SER A 114 -10.32 -4.48 9.47
CA SER A 114 -11.27 -3.83 10.36
C SER A 114 -10.83 -2.42 10.73
N TYR A 115 -9.54 -2.16 10.82
CA TYR A 115 -9.07 -0.84 11.18
C TYR A 115 -8.84 0.05 9.97
N ASP A 116 -8.00 -0.43 9.04
CA ASP A 116 -7.51 0.43 7.97
C ASP A 116 -8.48 0.53 6.82
N LEU A 117 -8.95 -0.60 6.34
CA LEU A 117 -9.80 -0.57 5.16
C LEU A 117 -11.18 -0.03 5.48
N ALA A 118 -11.77 -0.49 6.58
CA ALA A 118 -13.09 -0.01 6.95
C ALA A 118 -13.06 1.47 7.30
N THR A 119 -12.06 1.90 8.05
CA THR A 119 -11.95 3.29 8.48
C THR A 119 -11.52 4.19 7.34
N THR A 120 -10.55 3.73 6.56
CA THR A 120 -9.96 4.56 5.52
C THR A 120 -10.86 4.65 4.30
N ILE A 121 -11.52 3.56 3.95
CA ILE A 121 -12.28 3.48 2.72
C ILE A 121 -13.69 4.03 2.89
N ASP A 122 -14.23 3.91 4.08
CA ASP A 122 -15.53 4.49 4.37
C ASP A 122 -15.46 5.99 4.31
#